data_6ef70cdc6178d96e100a1341b0c387e8
#
_entry.id   6ef70cdc6178d96e100a1341b0c387e8
#
_cell.length_a   1.000
_cell.length_b   1.000
_cell.length_c   1.000
_cell.angle_alpha   90.00
_cell.angle_beta   90.00
_cell.angle_gamma   90.00
#
_symmetry.space_group_name_H-M   'P 1'
#
loop_
_entity.id
_entity.type
_entity.pdbx_description
1 polymer ?
#
loop_
_entity_poly.entity_id
_entity_poly.type
_entity_poly.pdbx_seq_one_letter_code
_entity_poly.pdbx_strand_id
1 'polypeptide(L)'
;MSTRRQAIQGGDTIKNPATKFLSWKSNDKCFSYYDKEIAESLKGQPAETISKKANVKVNLPFRFLFLDQLQSVKGWSDALSGQIISNEVKTVSDQELNVVCYHKNAKGEPTKTTIAKGLYSQIKDAVVSAGAKYHKSVYVMLEDGSLANLQFKGACVKEWSEFFNRSKKRLADEWVIVESAKDGKKGAVKFTTPEFKFERSISDSES
;
A
#
# COMPACT_ATOMS: atom_id res chain seq x y z
N MET A 1 13.50 13.18 -17.85
CA MET A 1 12.85 12.30 -16.85
C MET A 1 11.83 11.43 -17.58
N SER A 2 11.82 10.13 -17.34
CA SER A 2 10.91 9.20 -18.01
C SER A 2 9.46 9.52 -17.64
N THR A 3 8.56 9.50 -18.65
CA THR A 3 7.09 9.64 -18.51
C THR A 3 6.51 8.70 -17.45
N ARG A 4 7.14 7.54 -17.25
CA ARG A 4 6.77 6.55 -16.23
C ARG A 4 7.02 7.04 -14.80
N ARG A 5 8.07 7.84 -14.55
CA ARG A 5 8.32 8.49 -13.23
C ARG A 5 7.27 9.55 -12.90
N GLN A 6 6.81 10.30 -13.90
CA GLN A 6 5.78 11.31 -13.71
C GLN A 6 4.42 10.67 -13.40
N ALA A 7 4.09 9.52 -14.01
CA ALA A 7 2.87 8.76 -13.72
C ALA A 7 2.81 8.26 -12.26
N ILE A 8 3.96 7.91 -11.68
CA ILE A 8 4.06 7.43 -10.30
C ILE A 8 4.10 8.59 -9.29
N GLN A 9 4.47 9.79 -9.71
CA GLN A 9 4.62 10.97 -8.85
C GLN A 9 3.31 11.73 -8.53
N GLY A 10 2.12 11.18 -8.86
CA GLY A 10 0.84 11.72 -8.40
C GLY A 10 0.35 12.96 -9.13
N GLY A 11 0.56 13.05 -10.43
CA GLY A 11 -0.16 14.01 -11.26
C GLY A 11 -1.66 13.69 -11.29
N ASP A 12 -2.51 14.68 -11.11
CA ASP A 12 -3.98 14.54 -10.97
C ASP A 12 -4.69 13.84 -12.17
N THR A 13 -3.97 13.51 -13.23
CA THR A 13 -4.54 12.99 -14.50
C THR A 13 -4.06 11.61 -14.90
N ILE A 14 -3.06 11.01 -14.22
CA ILE A 14 -2.49 9.73 -14.63
C ILE A 14 -2.96 8.63 -13.70
N LYS A 15 -3.68 7.65 -14.24
CA LYS A 15 -4.09 6.45 -13.49
C LYS A 15 -2.86 5.73 -12.93
N ASN A 16 -2.94 5.31 -11.67
CA ASN A 16 -1.92 4.47 -11.05
C ASN A 16 -1.72 3.21 -11.93
N PRO A 17 -0.50 2.95 -12.42
CA PRO A 17 -0.23 1.82 -13.31
C PRO A 17 -0.35 0.46 -12.60
N ALA A 18 -0.33 0.42 -11.27
CA ALA A 18 -0.51 -0.82 -10.53
C ALA A 18 -1.95 -1.34 -10.65
N THR A 19 -2.09 -2.58 -11.04
CA THR A 19 -3.38 -3.27 -11.18
C THR A 19 -3.82 -3.95 -9.87
N LYS A 20 -2.84 -4.40 -9.07
CA LYS A 20 -3.07 -5.09 -7.80
C LYS A 20 -2.53 -4.27 -6.63
N PHE A 21 -3.36 -4.08 -5.60
CA PHE A 21 -2.98 -3.40 -4.35
C PHE A 21 -2.92 -4.43 -3.23
N LEU A 22 -1.72 -4.92 -2.95
CA LEU A 22 -1.48 -5.99 -1.99
C LEU A 22 -1.25 -5.44 -0.59
N SER A 23 -1.88 -6.06 0.40
CA SER A 23 -1.67 -5.78 1.83
C SER A 23 -1.28 -7.06 2.57
N TRP A 24 -0.37 -6.95 3.53
CA TRP A 24 -0.01 -8.06 4.39
C TRP A 24 -1.13 -8.40 5.37
N LYS A 25 -1.52 -9.66 5.42
CA LYS A 25 -2.48 -10.21 6.39
C LYS A 25 -1.73 -10.96 7.47
N SER A 26 -1.56 -10.31 8.61
CA SER A 26 -0.77 -10.83 9.73
C SER A 26 -1.25 -12.20 10.23
N ASN A 27 -2.56 -12.41 10.34
CA ASN A 27 -3.13 -13.67 10.82
C ASN A 27 -2.95 -14.82 9.83
N ASP A 28 -2.97 -14.51 8.55
CA ASP A 28 -2.87 -15.49 7.46
C ASP A 28 -1.43 -15.71 6.97
N LYS A 29 -0.49 -14.87 7.42
CA LYS A 29 0.92 -14.86 7.00
C LYS A 29 1.08 -14.82 5.48
N CYS A 30 0.25 -14.03 4.79
CA CYS A 30 0.25 -13.91 3.33
C CYS A 30 -0.08 -12.48 2.88
N PHE A 31 0.17 -12.18 1.61
CA PHE A 31 -0.39 -10.99 0.98
C PHE A 31 -1.83 -11.24 0.55
N SER A 32 -2.62 -10.18 0.42
CA SER A 32 -3.92 -10.24 -0.21
C SER A 32 -4.24 -8.94 -0.94
N TYR A 33 -5.04 -9.03 -1.99
CA TYR A 33 -5.59 -7.88 -2.72
C TYR A 33 -7.09 -8.08 -2.95
N TYR A 34 -7.78 -6.95 -3.16
CA TYR A 34 -9.19 -6.96 -3.53
C TYR A 34 -9.30 -7.02 -5.05
N ASP A 35 -9.92 -8.07 -5.55
CA ASP A 35 -10.17 -8.29 -6.96
C ASP A 35 -11.52 -7.69 -7.36
N LYS A 36 -11.47 -6.68 -8.23
CA LYS A 36 -12.67 -5.95 -8.67
C LYS A 36 -13.52 -6.77 -9.63
N GLU A 37 -12.91 -7.63 -10.44
CA GLU A 37 -13.64 -8.48 -11.40
C GLU A 37 -14.43 -9.53 -10.67
N ILE A 38 -13.84 -10.18 -9.66
CA ILE A 38 -14.54 -11.11 -8.78
C ILE A 38 -15.67 -10.37 -8.03
N ALA A 39 -15.40 -9.17 -7.51
CA ALA A 39 -16.43 -8.40 -6.81
C ALA A 39 -17.62 -8.06 -7.72
N GLU A 40 -17.37 -7.65 -8.95
CA GLU A 40 -18.42 -7.32 -9.92
C GLU A 40 -19.22 -8.56 -10.35
N SER A 41 -18.57 -9.72 -10.53
CA SER A 41 -19.25 -10.98 -10.83
C SER A 41 -20.20 -11.46 -9.73
N LEU A 42 -19.97 -10.99 -8.50
CA LEU A 42 -20.79 -11.32 -7.32
C LEU A 42 -21.83 -10.23 -6.98
N LYS A 43 -22.00 -9.24 -7.85
CA LYS A 43 -22.97 -8.16 -7.66
C LYS A 43 -24.37 -8.70 -7.37
N GLY A 44 -25.00 -8.16 -6.32
CA GLY A 44 -26.29 -8.64 -5.84
C GLY A 44 -26.22 -9.64 -4.68
N GLN A 45 -25.03 -10.18 -4.36
CA GLN A 45 -24.85 -10.96 -3.12
C GLN A 45 -24.63 -10.03 -1.90
N PRO A 46 -24.80 -10.56 -0.67
CA PRO A 46 -24.51 -9.80 0.55
C PRO A 46 -23.08 -9.23 0.53
N ALA A 47 -22.90 -7.99 0.98
CA ALA A 47 -21.61 -7.28 0.97
C ALA A 47 -20.49 -8.06 1.66
N GLU A 48 -20.79 -8.77 2.73
CA GLU A 48 -19.84 -9.63 3.45
C GLU A 48 -19.33 -10.79 2.57
N THR A 49 -20.24 -11.43 1.80
CA THR A 49 -19.88 -12.50 0.86
C THR A 49 -18.99 -11.97 -0.26
N ILE A 50 -19.34 -10.82 -0.84
CA ILE A 50 -18.52 -10.16 -1.87
C ILE A 50 -17.14 -9.85 -1.30
N SER A 51 -17.07 -9.18 -0.13
CA SER A 51 -15.83 -8.83 0.52
C SER A 51 -14.95 -10.05 0.79
N LYS A 52 -15.51 -11.14 1.28
CA LYS A 52 -14.77 -12.37 1.59
C LYS A 52 -14.22 -13.05 0.33
N LYS A 53 -15.03 -13.17 -0.74
CA LYS A 53 -14.63 -13.85 -1.98
C LYS A 53 -13.70 -13.00 -2.86
N ALA A 54 -13.91 -11.68 -2.89
CA ALA A 54 -13.07 -10.77 -3.68
C ALA A 54 -11.70 -10.46 -3.02
N ASN A 55 -11.48 -10.81 -1.76
CA ASN A 55 -10.17 -10.74 -1.13
C ASN A 55 -9.35 -11.98 -1.47
N VAL A 56 -8.56 -11.88 -2.53
CA VAL A 56 -7.70 -12.96 -3.03
C VAL A 56 -6.43 -13.02 -2.19
N LYS A 57 -6.08 -14.21 -1.68
CA LYS A 57 -4.83 -14.48 -0.97
C LYS A 57 -3.74 -14.83 -1.97
N VAL A 58 -2.55 -14.27 -1.74
CA VAL A 58 -1.32 -14.61 -2.46
C VAL A 58 -0.41 -15.32 -1.49
N ASN A 59 -0.26 -16.63 -1.69
CA ASN A 59 0.54 -17.47 -0.81
C ASN A 59 2.03 -17.21 -0.97
N LEU A 60 2.81 -17.60 0.02
CA LEU A 60 4.27 -17.63 -0.04
C LEU A 60 4.75 -18.91 -0.75
N PRO A 61 5.88 -18.90 -1.44
CA PRO A 61 6.76 -17.77 -1.64
C PRO A 61 6.18 -16.71 -2.58
N PHE A 62 6.44 -15.44 -2.29
CA PHE A 62 6.00 -14.29 -3.11
C PHE A 62 7.23 -13.53 -3.61
N ARG A 63 7.33 -13.35 -4.93
CA ARG A 63 8.50 -12.75 -5.61
C ARG A 63 8.12 -11.46 -6.31
N PHE A 64 9.05 -10.53 -6.34
CA PHE A 64 8.87 -9.27 -7.04
C PHE A 64 10.19 -8.55 -7.33
N LEU A 65 10.18 -7.69 -8.35
CA LEU A 65 11.21 -6.69 -8.60
C LEU A 65 10.76 -5.35 -8.05
N PHE A 66 11.63 -4.70 -7.29
CA PHE A 66 11.39 -3.36 -6.78
C PHE A 66 11.49 -2.32 -7.90
N LEU A 67 10.52 -1.42 -8.00
CA LEU A 67 10.53 -0.33 -8.97
C LEU A 67 10.67 1.03 -8.31
N ASP A 68 9.85 1.29 -7.29
CA ASP A 68 9.80 2.57 -6.59
C ASP A 68 9.05 2.48 -5.26
N GLN A 69 9.22 3.50 -4.40
CA GLN A 69 8.40 3.63 -3.21
C GLN A 69 7.94 5.07 -3.00
N LEU A 70 6.71 5.20 -2.53
CA LEU A 70 6.09 6.46 -2.15
C LEU A 70 5.52 6.36 -0.73
N GLN A 71 5.25 7.51 -0.15
CA GLN A 71 4.73 7.67 1.19
C GLN A 71 3.39 8.39 1.15
N SER A 72 2.45 7.96 1.96
CA SER A 72 1.10 8.52 1.99
C SER A 72 0.44 8.31 3.35
N VAL A 73 -0.76 8.83 3.47
CA VAL A 73 -1.64 8.60 4.60
C VAL A 73 -2.93 8.00 4.11
N LYS A 74 -3.39 6.92 4.75
CA LYS A 74 -4.65 6.23 4.43
C LYS A 74 -5.35 5.81 5.71
N GLY A 75 -6.68 5.78 5.68
CA GLY A 75 -7.47 5.35 6.83
C GLY A 75 -8.96 5.42 6.59
N TRP A 76 -9.69 5.37 7.68
CA TRP A 76 -11.14 5.48 7.71
C TRP A 76 -11.55 6.44 8.80
N SER A 77 -12.42 7.39 8.49
CA SER A 77 -13.03 8.29 9.47
C SER A 77 -14.36 7.73 9.91
N ASP A 78 -14.45 7.34 11.18
CA ASP A 78 -15.73 6.92 11.77
C ASP A 78 -16.70 8.12 11.87
N ALA A 79 -16.19 9.31 12.18
CA ALA A 79 -16.98 10.53 12.28
C ALA A 79 -17.65 10.94 10.98
N LEU A 80 -16.96 10.76 9.84
CA LEU A 80 -17.49 11.11 8.52
C LEU A 80 -17.98 9.87 7.74
N SER A 81 -17.83 8.67 8.31
CA SER A 81 -18.13 7.40 7.63
C SER A 81 -17.50 7.33 6.24
N GLY A 82 -16.22 7.70 6.15
CA GLY A 82 -15.55 7.88 4.87
C GLY A 82 -14.09 7.47 4.82
N GLN A 83 -13.62 7.25 3.59
CA GLN A 83 -12.24 6.86 3.33
C GLN A 83 -11.32 8.09 3.38
N ILE A 84 -10.27 8.02 4.19
CA ILE A 84 -9.21 9.02 4.24
C ILE A 84 -8.06 8.58 3.34
N ILE A 85 -7.62 9.46 2.45
CA ILE A 85 -6.43 9.28 1.61
C ILE A 85 -5.67 10.59 1.47
N SER A 86 -4.38 10.50 1.16
CA SER A 86 -3.56 11.63 0.72
C SER A 86 -2.98 11.39 -0.67
N ASN A 87 -2.40 12.43 -1.27
CA ASN A 87 -1.43 12.26 -2.35
C ASN A 87 -0.26 11.38 -1.88
N GLU A 88 0.42 10.76 -2.82
CA GLU A 88 1.65 10.02 -2.59
C GLU A 88 2.85 10.92 -2.86
N VAL A 89 3.84 10.89 -1.96
CA VAL A 89 5.07 11.71 -2.04
C VAL A 89 6.30 10.82 -1.87
N LYS A 90 7.46 11.27 -2.33
CA LYS A 90 8.73 10.55 -2.12
C LYS A 90 9.15 10.57 -0.66
N THR A 91 9.00 11.71 -0.03
CA THR A 91 9.45 11.95 1.34
C THR A 91 8.46 12.86 2.06
N VAL A 92 7.88 12.39 3.16
CA VAL A 92 6.94 13.19 3.97
C VAL A 92 7.63 14.23 4.87
N SER A 93 8.98 14.23 4.91
CA SER A 93 9.76 15.22 5.68
C SER A 93 9.88 16.56 4.98
N ASP A 94 9.79 16.59 3.64
CA ASP A 94 10.03 17.77 2.81
C ASP A 94 8.94 18.03 1.76
N GLN A 95 8.00 17.10 1.60
CA GLN A 95 6.87 17.21 0.67
C GLN A 95 5.54 17.19 1.41
N GLU A 96 4.69 18.15 1.07
CA GLU A 96 3.38 18.29 1.72
C GLU A 96 2.41 17.18 1.32
N LEU A 97 1.67 16.72 2.31
CA LEU A 97 0.50 15.86 2.12
C LEU A 97 -0.77 16.72 2.10
N ASN A 98 -1.67 16.40 1.17
CA ASN A 98 -3.05 16.88 1.18
C ASN A 98 -3.95 15.70 1.55
N VAL A 99 -4.41 15.68 2.79
CA VAL A 99 -5.18 14.59 3.37
C VAL A 99 -6.66 14.92 3.28
N VAL A 100 -7.41 14.07 2.61
CA VAL A 100 -8.84 14.25 2.36
C VAL A 100 -9.65 13.04 2.78
N CYS A 101 -10.89 13.27 3.20
CA CYS A 101 -11.87 12.24 3.45
C CYS A 101 -12.92 12.25 2.35
N TYR A 102 -13.10 11.12 1.66
CA TYR A 102 -14.20 10.90 0.73
C TYR A 102 -15.34 10.23 1.47
N HIS A 103 -16.49 10.86 1.52
CA HIS A 103 -17.66 10.37 2.25
C HIS A 103 -18.95 10.77 1.52
N LYS A 104 -20.10 10.40 2.05
CA LYS A 104 -21.41 10.90 1.58
C LYS A 104 -21.89 12.01 2.51
N ASN A 105 -22.46 13.07 1.94
CA ASN A 105 -23.11 14.13 2.71
C ASN A 105 -24.48 13.65 3.25
N ALA A 106 -25.18 14.50 3.98
CA ALA A 106 -26.49 14.19 4.54
C ALA A 106 -27.57 13.82 3.48
N LYS A 107 -27.36 14.24 2.22
CA LYS A 107 -28.23 13.87 1.07
C LYS A 107 -27.81 12.59 0.38
N GLY A 108 -26.75 11.91 0.85
CA GLY A 108 -26.20 10.69 0.24
C GLY A 108 -25.29 10.95 -0.97
N GLU A 109 -24.97 12.18 -1.29
CA GLU A 109 -24.13 12.58 -2.43
C GLU A 109 -22.64 12.42 -2.08
N PRO A 110 -21.81 11.94 -3.01
CA PRO A 110 -20.37 11.88 -2.81
C PRO A 110 -19.77 13.25 -2.57
N THR A 111 -19.00 13.40 -1.51
CA THR A 111 -18.34 14.67 -1.16
C THR A 111 -16.93 14.43 -0.65
N LYS A 112 -16.17 15.52 -0.52
CA LYS A 112 -14.76 15.51 -0.13
C LYS A 112 -14.52 16.57 0.93
N THR A 113 -13.99 16.17 2.08
CA THR A 113 -13.59 17.07 3.16
C THR A 113 -12.09 17.01 3.35
N THR A 114 -11.42 18.16 3.38
CA THR A 114 -10.00 18.25 3.73
C THR A 114 -9.84 18.04 5.23
N ILE A 115 -9.03 17.05 5.61
CA ILE A 115 -8.67 16.74 6.99
C ILE A 115 -7.48 17.59 7.43
N ALA A 116 -6.41 17.61 6.62
CA ALA A 116 -5.21 18.39 6.89
C ALA A 116 -4.40 18.59 5.61
N LYS A 117 -3.55 19.64 5.59
CA LYS A 117 -2.56 19.89 4.54
C LYS A 117 -1.26 20.38 5.17
N GLY A 118 -0.11 19.84 4.74
CA GLY A 118 1.21 20.24 5.23
C GLY A 118 2.18 19.08 5.31
N LEU A 119 3.36 19.31 5.89
CA LEU A 119 4.33 18.25 6.17
C LEU A 119 3.77 17.29 7.22
N TYR A 120 4.08 16.02 7.08
CA TYR A 120 3.52 14.98 7.98
C TYR A 120 3.82 15.23 9.46
N SER A 121 4.99 15.78 9.80
CA SER A 121 5.35 16.16 11.16
C SER A 121 4.41 17.19 11.78
N GLN A 122 3.84 18.09 10.97
CA GLN A 122 2.94 19.16 11.39
C GLN A 122 1.48 18.69 11.51
N ILE A 123 1.06 17.78 10.63
CA ILE A 123 -0.34 17.33 10.53
C ILE A 123 -0.63 15.98 11.18
N LYS A 124 0.40 15.30 11.71
CA LYS A 124 0.31 13.92 12.21
C LYS A 124 -0.82 13.71 13.22
N ASP A 125 -0.96 14.61 14.18
CA ASP A 125 -1.95 14.46 15.26
C ASP A 125 -3.38 14.60 14.72
N ALA A 126 -3.63 15.55 13.82
CA ALA A 126 -4.92 15.71 13.15
C ALA A 126 -5.27 14.49 12.31
N VAL A 127 -4.29 13.95 11.57
CA VAL A 127 -4.43 12.76 10.73
C VAL A 127 -4.74 11.51 11.55
N VAL A 128 -4.02 11.30 12.66
CA VAL A 128 -4.21 10.13 13.54
C VAL A 128 -5.55 10.23 14.26
N SER A 129 -5.94 11.41 14.76
CA SER A 129 -7.23 11.65 15.40
C SER A 129 -8.41 11.43 14.45
N ALA A 130 -8.23 11.70 13.15
CA ALA A 130 -9.23 11.41 12.12
C ALA A 130 -9.35 9.92 11.76
N GLY A 131 -8.48 9.05 12.27
CA GLY A 131 -8.50 7.60 12.02
C GLY A 131 -7.56 7.12 10.91
N ALA A 132 -6.67 8.00 10.41
CA ALA A 132 -5.73 7.61 9.37
C ALA A 132 -4.33 7.31 9.93
N LYS A 133 -3.53 6.59 9.13
CA LYS A 133 -2.18 6.14 9.49
C LYS A 133 -1.24 6.35 8.33
N TYR A 134 0.04 6.45 8.64
CA TYR A 134 1.11 6.46 7.67
C TYR A 134 1.22 5.13 6.93
N HIS A 135 1.41 5.21 5.62
CA HIS A 135 1.57 4.09 4.71
C HIS A 135 2.80 4.27 3.82
N LYS A 136 3.43 3.17 3.47
CA LYS A 136 4.36 3.10 2.34
C LYS A 136 3.71 2.32 1.21
N SER A 137 3.71 2.91 0.02
CA SER A 137 3.34 2.29 -1.25
C SER A 137 4.63 1.86 -1.93
N VAL A 138 4.84 0.56 -2.07
CA VAL A 138 6.02 -0.02 -2.74
C VAL A 138 5.56 -0.58 -4.07
N TYR A 139 5.99 0.06 -5.15
CA TYR A 139 5.66 -0.34 -6.51
C TYR A 139 6.63 -1.41 -6.97
N VAL A 140 6.08 -2.50 -7.48
CA VAL A 140 6.81 -3.70 -7.84
C VAL A 140 6.31 -4.27 -9.17
N MET A 141 7.17 -5.02 -9.84
CA MET A 141 6.80 -5.89 -10.95
C MET A 141 6.76 -7.33 -10.44
N LEU A 142 5.70 -8.05 -10.74
CA LEU A 142 5.53 -9.47 -10.41
C LEU A 142 6.16 -10.36 -11.49
N GLU A 143 6.27 -11.66 -11.23
CA GLU A 143 6.85 -12.63 -12.16
C GLU A 143 6.11 -12.73 -13.50
N ASP A 144 4.81 -12.40 -13.52
CA ASP A 144 3.98 -12.33 -14.72
C ASP A 144 4.12 -10.99 -15.50
N GLY A 145 5.05 -10.13 -15.09
CA GLY A 145 5.25 -8.78 -15.66
C GLY A 145 4.20 -7.75 -15.24
N SER A 146 3.19 -8.13 -14.47
CA SER A 146 2.17 -7.17 -14.00
C SER A 146 2.70 -6.24 -12.93
N LEU A 147 2.18 -5.01 -12.89
CA LEU A 147 2.54 -4.02 -11.88
C LEU A 147 1.62 -4.13 -10.66
N ALA A 148 2.24 -4.14 -9.49
CA ALA A 148 1.54 -4.18 -8.21
C ALA A 148 2.02 -3.09 -7.25
N ASN A 149 1.21 -2.77 -6.26
CA ASN A 149 1.53 -1.85 -5.17
C ASN A 149 1.41 -2.61 -3.85
N LEU A 150 2.53 -2.82 -3.17
CA LEU A 150 2.56 -3.38 -1.82
C LEU A 150 2.30 -2.25 -0.81
N GLN A 151 1.18 -2.33 -0.13
CA GLN A 151 0.76 -1.30 0.83
C GLN A 151 1.17 -1.68 2.26
N PHE A 152 2.26 -1.12 2.74
CA PHE A 152 2.76 -1.38 4.09
C PHE A 152 2.24 -0.36 5.09
N LYS A 153 1.78 -0.85 6.24
CA LYS A 153 1.35 -0.08 7.41
C LYS A 153 1.88 -0.70 8.70
N GLY A 154 1.98 0.11 9.74
CA GLY A 154 2.39 -0.35 11.07
C GLY A 154 3.75 -1.05 11.06
N ALA A 155 3.86 -2.25 11.63
CA ALA A 155 5.11 -2.99 11.75
C ALA A 155 5.74 -3.33 10.39
N CYS A 156 4.94 -3.58 9.34
CA CYS A 156 5.47 -3.87 8.01
C CYS A 156 6.24 -2.68 7.41
N VAL A 157 5.90 -1.42 7.79
CA VAL A 157 6.67 -0.24 7.37
C VAL A 157 8.09 -0.28 7.92
N LYS A 158 8.25 -0.71 9.17
CA LYS A 158 9.56 -0.83 9.82
C LYS A 158 10.40 -1.91 9.13
N GLU A 159 9.87 -3.11 8.99
CA GLU A 159 10.57 -4.24 8.34
C GLU A 159 11.01 -3.90 6.90
N TRP A 160 10.10 -3.34 6.11
CA TRP A 160 10.45 -2.89 4.75
C TRP A 160 11.51 -1.78 4.77
N SER A 161 11.40 -0.80 5.68
CA SER A 161 12.35 0.32 5.73
C SER A 161 13.76 -0.15 6.12
N GLU A 162 13.87 -1.08 7.06
CA GLU A 162 15.14 -1.69 7.45
C GLU A 162 15.75 -2.49 6.30
N PHE A 163 14.94 -3.32 5.61
CA PHE A 163 15.38 -4.05 4.43
C PHE A 163 15.84 -3.10 3.33
N PHE A 164 15.02 -2.12 2.96
CA PHE A 164 15.32 -1.12 1.94
C PHE A 164 16.62 -0.37 2.23
N ASN A 165 16.82 0.12 3.46
CA ASN A 165 17.98 0.95 3.80
C ASN A 165 19.29 0.19 3.74
N ARG A 166 19.33 -1.08 4.15
CA ARG A 166 20.53 -1.94 4.06
C ARG A 166 20.78 -2.49 2.66
N SER A 167 19.83 -2.39 1.76
CA SER A 167 19.81 -3.15 0.51
C SER A 167 19.64 -2.29 -0.76
N LYS A 168 19.74 -0.96 -0.65
CA LYS A 168 19.43 -0.01 -1.74
C LYS A 168 20.13 -0.32 -3.08
N LYS A 169 21.40 -0.74 -3.03
CA LYS A 169 22.18 -1.03 -4.24
C LYS A 169 21.71 -2.30 -4.96
N ARG A 170 21.26 -3.29 -4.19
CA ARG A 170 20.83 -4.61 -4.72
C ARG A 170 19.41 -4.57 -5.26
N LEU A 171 18.54 -3.70 -4.72
CA LEU A 171 17.13 -3.61 -5.08
C LEU A 171 16.88 -3.27 -6.56
N ALA A 172 17.85 -2.65 -7.24
CA ALA A 172 17.75 -2.35 -8.67
C ALA A 172 17.99 -3.58 -9.56
N ASP A 173 18.78 -4.55 -9.05
CA ASP A 173 19.38 -5.61 -9.86
C ASP A 173 19.00 -7.02 -9.40
N GLU A 174 18.21 -7.15 -8.33
CA GLU A 174 17.89 -8.45 -7.76
C GLU A 174 16.41 -8.63 -7.44
N TRP A 175 15.92 -9.85 -7.68
CA TRP A 175 14.60 -10.27 -7.25
C TRP A 175 14.53 -10.35 -5.72
N VAL A 176 13.45 -9.78 -5.17
CA VAL A 176 13.11 -9.91 -3.76
C VAL A 176 12.12 -11.04 -3.59
N ILE A 177 12.35 -11.89 -2.60
CA ILE A 177 11.46 -12.99 -2.22
C ILE A 177 10.99 -12.81 -0.78
N VAL A 178 9.73 -13.15 -0.52
CA VAL A 178 9.15 -13.35 0.79
C VAL A 178 8.76 -14.82 0.91
N GLU A 179 9.53 -15.59 1.67
CA GLU A 179 9.29 -17.03 1.88
C GLU A 179 8.61 -17.31 3.21
N SER A 180 8.81 -16.42 4.18
CA SER A 180 8.37 -16.60 5.57
C SER A 180 7.86 -15.31 6.19
N ALA A 181 7.24 -15.47 7.33
CA ALA A 181 6.78 -14.39 8.18
C ALA A 181 7.55 -14.38 9.50
N LYS A 182 7.89 -13.20 9.97
CA LYS A 182 8.51 -12.97 11.27
C LYS A 182 7.44 -12.61 12.29
N ASP A 183 7.43 -13.32 13.40
CA ASP A 183 6.52 -13.04 14.51
C ASP A 183 7.01 -11.80 15.30
N GLY A 184 6.07 -10.97 15.70
CA GLY A 184 6.32 -9.79 16.52
C GLY A 184 5.29 -9.61 17.62
N LYS A 185 5.62 -8.79 18.62
CA LYS A 185 4.74 -8.45 19.74
C LYS A 185 4.89 -6.98 20.12
N LYS A 186 3.77 -6.32 20.38
CA LYS A 186 3.74 -4.97 20.95
C LYS A 186 2.68 -4.91 22.07
N GLY A 187 3.14 -4.87 23.31
CA GLY A 187 2.25 -5.08 24.46
C GLY A 187 1.60 -6.46 24.41
N ALA A 188 0.30 -6.54 24.51
CA ALA A 188 -0.48 -7.78 24.39
C ALA A 188 -0.75 -8.21 22.93
N VAL A 189 -0.54 -7.32 21.94
CA VAL A 189 -0.87 -7.58 20.54
C VAL A 189 0.25 -8.36 19.87
N LYS A 190 -0.06 -9.56 19.38
CA LYS A 190 0.81 -10.35 18.49
C LYS A 190 0.53 -9.98 17.05
N PHE A 191 1.56 -9.94 16.22
CA PHE A 191 1.45 -9.68 14.79
C PHE A 191 2.54 -10.43 14.02
N THR A 192 2.40 -10.51 12.70
CA THR A 192 3.48 -10.96 11.83
C THR A 192 3.80 -9.92 10.78
N THR A 193 5.04 -9.96 10.30
CA THR A 193 5.53 -9.13 9.19
C THR A 193 6.19 -10.02 8.14
N PRO A 194 6.20 -9.63 6.84
CA PRO A 194 6.92 -10.37 5.82
C PRO A 194 8.42 -10.30 6.06
N GLU A 195 9.12 -11.41 5.86
CA GLU A 195 10.59 -11.48 5.89
C GLU A 195 11.14 -11.36 4.47
N PHE A 196 11.82 -10.24 4.16
CA PHE A 196 12.35 -9.95 2.82
C PHE A 196 13.77 -10.46 2.67
N LYS A 197 14.04 -11.16 1.55
CA LYS A 197 15.36 -11.67 1.15
C LYS A 197 15.61 -11.39 -0.32
N PHE A 198 16.85 -11.46 -0.76
CA PHE A 198 17.19 -11.53 -2.17
C PHE A 198 17.28 -12.98 -2.61
N GLU A 199 16.77 -13.27 -3.79
CA GLU A 199 16.80 -14.64 -4.35
C GLU A 199 17.86 -14.77 -5.44
N ARG A 200 17.80 -13.92 -6.47
CA ARG A 200 18.70 -13.98 -7.63
C ARG A 200 18.85 -12.60 -8.27
N SER A 201 19.92 -12.41 -9.02
CA SER A 201 20.09 -11.26 -9.89
C SER A 201 19.12 -11.29 -11.07
N ILE A 202 18.75 -10.14 -11.59
CA ILE A 202 17.95 -9.98 -12.79
C ILE A 202 18.80 -10.46 -13.98
N SER A 203 18.21 -11.29 -14.85
CA SER A 203 18.84 -11.68 -16.11
C SER A 203 18.68 -10.58 -17.16
N ASP A 204 19.56 -10.58 -18.19
CA ASP A 204 19.50 -9.60 -19.29
C ASP A 204 18.15 -9.60 -20.03
N SER A 205 17.44 -10.74 -20.01
CA SER A 205 16.09 -10.86 -20.60
C SER A 205 14.97 -10.24 -19.76
N GLU A 206 15.25 -9.89 -18.50
CA GLU A 206 14.31 -9.30 -17.54
C GLU A 206 14.56 -7.78 -17.33
N SER A 207 15.68 -7.24 -17.87
CA SER A 207 16.06 -5.82 -17.79
C SER A 207 15.44 -4.95 -18.93
#